data_6456f733193bf3a1fd995bb1678657f7
#
_entry.id   6456f733193bf3a1fd995bb1678657f7
#
_cell.length_a   1.000
_cell.length_b   1.000
_cell.length_c   1.000
_cell.angle_alpha   90.00
_cell.angle_beta   90.00
_cell.angle_gamma   90.00
#
_symmetry.space_group_name_H-M   'P 1'
#
loop_
_entity.id
_entity.type
_entity.pdbx_description
1 polymer ?
#
loop_
_entity_poly.entity_id
_entity_poly.type
_entity_poly.pdbx_seq_one_letter_code
_entity_poly.pdbx_strand_id
1 'polypeptide(L)'
;MAQRTDDAVSRALAAFRAGEPVLVHDFDDREGETDIVYPAGAVDPADVARLRNDAGGLVCVALSHDVAEAVDLPFLDGVIDHPTAAAHDLAYDDRSSFSLPVNHRDTFTGITDEDRALTISELSDAAEAALAGGYDAADFAADFRSPGHVNLLRGAPNLLADRKGHTELGLVLADAAGLPAAVVVCEMLDDESGAALSPAAARDYARRSDLVYVEGESIVERFA
;
A
#
# COMPACT_ATOMS: atom_id res chain seq x y z
N MET A 1 22.83 16.05 8.55
CA MET A 1 21.53 15.36 8.58
C MET A 1 20.98 15.23 7.17
N ALA A 2 20.76 16.29 6.40
CA ALA A 2 20.21 16.27 5.04
C ALA A 2 20.85 15.24 4.08
N GLN A 3 22.16 15.06 4.07
CA GLN A 3 22.88 14.12 3.17
C GLN A 3 22.61 12.64 3.50
N ARG A 4 22.23 12.29 4.74
CA ARG A 4 21.84 10.93 5.15
C ARG A 4 20.39 10.61 4.79
N THR A 5 19.52 11.59 4.83
CA THR A 5 18.10 11.54 4.47
C THR A 5 17.96 11.28 2.96
N ASP A 6 18.68 12.05 2.14
CA ASP A 6 18.71 11.92 0.67
C ASP A 6 19.26 10.54 0.23
N ASP A 7 20.19 9.95 1.00
CA ASP A 7 20.72 8.60 0.76
C ASP A 7 19.68 7.49 1.06
N ALA A 8 18.85 7.61 2.11
CA ALA A 8 17.84 6.61 2.45
C ALA A 8 16.72 6.56 1.40
N VAL A 9 16.17 7.72 0.99
CA VAL A 9 15.16 7.80 -0.07
C VAL A 9 15.70 7.31 -1.40
N SER A 10 16.94 7.66 -1.75
CA SER A 10 17.57 7.19 -2.99
C SER A 10 17.74 5.67 -3.01
N ARG A 11 18.08 5.05 -1.87
CA ARG A 11 18.14 3.58 -1.74
C ARG A 11 16.75 2.96 -1.81
N ALA A 12 15.73 3.57 -1.20
CA ALA A 12 14.34 3.12 -1.30
C ALA A 12 13.85 3.10 -2.76
N LEU A 13 14.13 4.16 -3.52
CA LEU A 13 13.81 4.20 -4.95
C LEU A 13 14.58 3.14 -5.77
N ALA A 14 15.83 2.86 -5.41
CA ALA A 14 16.60 1.81 -6.07
C ALA A 14 16.04 0.41 -5.75
N ALA A 15 15.62 0.15 -4.50
CA ALA A 15 14.95 -1.08 -4.09
C ALA A 15 13.63 -1.26 -4.85
N PHE A 16 12.78 -0.23 -4.91
CA PHE A 16 11.52 -0.26 -5.66
C PHE A 16 11.73 -0.59 -7.15
N ARG A 17 12.73 0.03 -7.80
CA ARG A 17 13.06 -0.28 -9.20
C ARG A 17 13.57 -1.71 -9.41
N ALA A 18 14.13 -2.31 -8.37
CA ALA A 18 14.54 -3.71 -8.37
C ALA A 18 13.41 -4.69 -8.02
N GLY A 19 12.21 -4.19 -7.70
CA GLY A 19 11.08 -4.99 -7.24
C GLY A 19 11.15 -5.38 -5.76
N GLU A 20 12.11 -4.82 -5.02
CA GLU A 20 12.33 -5.13 -3.62
C GLU A 20 11.47 -4.26 -2.70
N PRO A 21 11.02 -4.78 -1.54
CA PRO A 21 10.26 -4.00 -0.59
C PRO A 21 11.13 -3.00 0.18
N VAL A 22 10.46 -2.01 0.75
CA VAL A 22 11.04 -1.09 1.72
C VAL A 22 10.18 -1.05 2.98
N LEU A 23 10.81 -0.72 4.10
CA LEU A 23 10.11 -0.41 5.34
C LEU A 23 9.93 1.10 5.44
N VAL A 24 8.69 1.52 5.52
CA VAL A 24 8.32 2.92 5.64
C VAL A 24 7.70 3.14 7.02
N HIS A 25 8.33 3.96 7.84
CA HIS A 25 7.74 4.43 9.10
C HIS A 25 7.05 5.77 8.86
N ASP A 26 5.79 5.89 9.25
CA ASP A 26 5.06 7.15 9.12
C ASP A 26 5.47 8.16 10.22
N PHE A 27 4.55 8.91 10.77
CA PHE A 27 4.88 9.98 11.74
C PHE A 27 4.43 9.56 13.14
N ASP A 28 5.27 9.83 14.16
CA ASP A 28 4.97 9.54 15.57
C ASP A 28 3.69 10.25 16.09
N ASP A 29 3.31 11.36 15.45
CA ASP A 29 2.10 12.14 15.76
C ASP A 29 0.88 11.73 14.91
N ARG A 30 0.99 10.66 14.11
CA ARG A 30 -0.08 10.09 13.27
C ARG A 30 -0.41 8.66 13.74
N GLU A 31 -0.10 7.64 12.97
CA GLU A 31 -0.30 6.22 13.33
C GLU A 31 0.88 5.70 14.17
N GLY A 32 2.09 6.20 13.90
CA GLY A 32 3.33 5.77 14.56
C GLY A 32 3.71 4.35 14.19
N GLU A 33 3.33 3.91 13.00
CA GLU A 33 3.49 2.54 12.51
C GLU A 33 4.59 2.43 11.46
N THR A 34 5.03 1.21 11.22
CA THR A 34 5.96 0.88 10.12
C THR A 34 5.33 -0.18 9.25
N ASP A 35 5.24 0.10 7.95
CA ASP A 35 4.73 -0.85 6.96
C ASP A 35 5.85 -1.47 6.16
N ILE A 36 5.65 -2.73 5.75
CA ILE A 36 6.35 -3.30 4.60
C ILE A 36 5.60 -2.84 3.35
N VAL A 37 6.32 -2.14 2.46
CA VAL A 37 5.75 -1.56 1.24
C VAL A 37 6.42 -2.16 0.02
N TYR A 38 5.63 -2.70 -0.90
CA TYR A 38 6.10 -3.29 -2.17
C TYR A 38 5.55 -2.52 -3.38
N PRO A 39 6.29 -2.43 -4.49
CA PRO A 39 5.66 -2.16 -5.78
C PRO A 39 4.77 -3.34 -6.16
N ALA A 40 3.48 -3.12 -6.42
CA ALA A 40 2.50 -4.20 -6.55
C ALA A 40 2.83 -5.18 -7.70
N GLY A 41 3.36 -4.67 -8.82
CA GLY A 41 3.72 -5.50 -9.98
C GLY A 41 4.91 -6.45 -9.77
N ALA A 42 5.63 -6.33 -8.65
CA ALA A 42 6.76 -7.21 -8.34
C ALA A 42 6.43 -8.30 -7.31
N VAL A 43 5.23 -8.27 -6.71
CA VAL A 43 4.85 -9.18 -5.62
C VAL A 43 4.65 -10.60 -6.13
N ASP A 44 5.35 -11.54 -5.51
CA ASP A 44 5.20 -12.97 -5.72
C ASP A 44 4.59 -13.70 -4.50
N PRO A 45 4.30 -15.02 -4.57
CA PRO A 45 3.75 -15.76 -3.43
C PRO A 45 4.67 -15.79 -2.20
N ALA A 46 5.99 -15.67 -2.35
CA ALA A 46 6.91 -15.62 -1.22
C ALA A 46 6.84 -14.26 -0.50
N ASP A 47 6.56 -13.18 -1.23
CA ASP A 47 6.32 -11.86 -0.65
C ASP A 47 5.02 -11.83 0.15
N VAL A 48 3.96 -12.43 -0.38
CA VAL A 48 2.69 -12.59 0.37
C VAL A 48 2.92 -13.43 1.63
N ALA A 49 3.74 -14.49 1.57
CA ALA A 49 4.12 -15.26 2.75
C ALA A 49 4.89 -14.41 3.77
N ARG A 50 5.78 -13.52 3.32
CA ARG A 50 6.46 -12.56 4.20
C ARG A 50 5.47 -11.59 4.87
N LEU A 51 4.55 -10.99 4.11
CA LEU A 51 3.54 -10.07 4.65
C LEU A 51 2.69 -10.70 5.75
N ARG A 52 2.32 -11.98 5.63
CA ARG A 52 1.52 -12.67 6.65
C ARG A 52 2.32 -13.28 7.80
N ASN A 53 3.65 -13.44 7.68
CA ASN A 53 4.50 -14.02 8.73
C ASN A 53 5.28 -12.96 9.51
N ASP A 54 5.72 -11.90 8.83
CA ASP A 54 6.63 -10.89 9.37
C ASP A 54 5.93 -9.53 9.59
N ALA A 55 4.67 -9.40 9.14
CA ALA A 55 3.84 -8.22 9.32
C ALA A 55 2.46 -8.61 9.86
N GLY A 56 1.53 -7.66 9.99
CA GLY A 56 0.19 -7.90 10.54
C GLY A 56 -0.74 -8.75 9.67
N GLY A 57 -0.37 -9.00 8.42
CA GLY A 57 -1.10 -9.87 7.50
C GLY A 57 -2.35 -9.26 6.87
N LEU A 58 -2.72 -8.03 7.20
CA LEU A 58 -3.75 -7.27 6.49
C LEU A 58 -3.15 -6.69 5.20
N VAL A 59 -3.23 -7.47 4.12
CA VAL A 59 -2.66 -7.08 2.84
C VAL A 59 -3.56 -6.05 2.15
N CYS A 60 -3.05 -4.84 1.99
CA CYS A 60 -3.72 -3.76 1.30
C CYS A 60 -2.96 -3.37 0.02
N VAL A 61 -3.69 -3.06 -1.05
CA VAL A 61 -3.13 -2.45 -2.27
C VAL A 61 -3.65 -1.03 -2.38
N ALA A 62 -2.74 -0.08 -2.28
CA ALA A 62 -3.04 1.32 -2.51
C ALA A 62 -2.96 1.64 -4.01
N LEU A 63 -4.02 2.25 -4.54
CA LEU A 63 -4.12 2.73 -5.91
C LEU A 63 -4.16 4.26 -5.90
N SER A 64 -3.53 4.91 -6.87
CA SER A 64 -3.62 6.37 -6.96
C SER A 64 -5.05 6.85 -7.15
N HIS A 65 -5.29 8.11 -6.82
CA HIS A 65 -6.59 8.75 -7.04
C HIS A 65 -7.06 8.60 -8.49
N ASP A 66 -6.19 8.87 -9.45
CA ASP A 66 -6.54 8.84 -10.88
C ASP A 66 -6.90 7.42 -11.35
N VAL A 67 -6.21 6.39 -10.85
CA VAL A 67 -6.60 4.99 -11.10
C VAL A 67 -7.97 4.70 -10.49
N ALA A 68 -8.18 5.07 -9.23
CA ALA A 68 -9.45 4.84 -8.53
C ALA A 68 -10.63 5.51 -9.22
N GLU A 69 -10.45 6.75 -9.74
CA GLU A 69 -11.47 7.44 -10.52
C GLU A 69 -11.71 6.77 -11.88
N ALA A 70 -10.66 6.35 -12.59
CA ALA A 70 -10.78 5.70 -13.89
C ALA A 70 -11.60 4.40 -13.84
N VAL A 71 -11.48 3.64 -12.75
CA VAL A 71 -12.22 2.38 -12.56
C VAL A 71 -13.42 2.52 -11.60
N ASP A 72 -13.81 3.75 -11.28
CA ASP A 72 -15.00 4.10 -10.46
C ASP A 72 -15.01 3.40 -9.08
N LEU A 73 -13.83 3.27 -8.43
CA LEU A 73 -13.72 2.68 -7.11
C LEU A 73 -14.30 3.61 -6.04
N PRO A 74 -15.25 3.16 -5.22
CA PRO A 74 -15.81 3.97 -4.15
C PRO A 74 -14.90 3.98 -2.92
N PHE A 75 -15.12 4.93 -1.99
CA PHE A 75 -14.75 4.72 -0.59
C PHE A 75 -15.75 3.77 0.05
N LEU A 76 -15.25 2.83 0.86
CA LEU A 76 -16.07 1.73 1.39
C LEU A 76 -17.21 2.23 2.28
N ASP A 77 -16.95 3.22 3.12
CA ASP A 77 -17.95 3.85 3.99
C ASP A 77 -19.10 4.52 3.22
N GLY A 78 -18.81 5.02 2.00
CA GLY A 78 -19.80 5.66 1.13
C GLY A 78 -20.78 4.68 0.46
N VAL A 79 -20.48 3.39 0.44
CA VAL A 79 -21.32 2.36 -0.23
C VAL A 79 -21.95 1.35 0.72
N ILE A 80 -21.54 1.33 1.98
CA ILE A 80 -22.13 0.48 3.01
C ILE A 80 -23.39 1.16 3.57
N ASP A 81 -24.56 0.60 3.28
CA ASP A 81 -25.82 1.01 3.90
C ASP A 81 -26.01 0.30 5.26
N HIS A 82 -25.18 0.67 6.22
CA HIS A 82 -25.27 0.14 7.58
C HIS A 82 -24.78 1.17 8.61
N PRO A 83 -25.38 1.24 9.80
CA PRO A 83 -25.00 2.22 10.84
C PRO A 83 -23.52 2.19 11.24
N THR A 84 -22.82 1.08 11.06
CA THR A 84 -21.36 0.98 11.32
C THR A 84 -20.53 1.81 10.36
N ALA A 85 -21.06 2.17 9.19
CA ALA A 85 -20.37 3.02 8.21
C ALA A 85 -20.66 4.52 8.44
N ALA A 86 -21.55 4.86 9.36
CA ALA A 86 -21.89 6.25 9.65
C ALA A 86 -20.86 6.88 10.59
N ALA A 87 -20.28 7.98 10.15
CA ALA A 87 -19.36 8.87 10.89
C ALA A 87 -18.20 8.15 11.58
N HIS A 88 -17.03 8.19 10.96
CA HIS A 88 -15.78 7.76 11.61
C HIS A 88 -15.08 8.97 12.24
N ASP A 89 -15.04 9.02 13.55
CA ASP A 89 -14.15 9.92 14.28
C ASP A 89 -12.79 9.21 14.40
N LEU A 90 -12.00 9.21 13.32
CA LEU A 90 -10.62 8.72 13.36
C LEU A 90 -9.75 9.75 14.07
N ALA A 91 -8.95 9.30 15.06
CA ALA A 91 -8.11 10.21 15.84
C ALA A 91 -6.91 10.76 15.04
N TYR A 92 -6.55 10.11 13.94
CA TYR A 92 -5.33 10.35 13.16
C TYR A 92 -5.62 10.80 11.71
N ASP A 93 -6.88 10.78 11.28
CA ASP A 93 -7.25 11.12 9.91
C ASP A 93 -8.69 11.60 9.80
N ASP A 94 -9.01 12.37 8.77
CA ASP A 94 -10.36 12.86 8.50
C ASP A 94 -11.30 11.74 7.99
N ARG A 95 -10.74 10.68 7.35
CA ARG A 95 -11.50 9.53 6.86
C ARG A 95 -10.61 8.32 6.55
N SER A 96 -11.21 7.15 6.48
CA SER A 96 -10.57 5.92 6.03
C SER A 96 -10.25 5.94 4.52
N SER A 97 -9.10 5.39 4.12
CA SER A 97 -8.73 5.18 2.71
C SER A 97 -9.31 3.91 2.11
N PHE A 98 -9.94 3.06 2.90
CA PHE A 98 -10.47 1.78 2.44
C PHE A 98 -11.48 1.94 1.31
N SER A 99 -11.32 1.09 0.29
CA SER A 99 -12.25 0.81 -0.79
C SER A 99 -12.68 -0.66 -0.72
N LEU A 100 -13.04 -1.24 -1.86
CA LEU A 100 -13.55 -2.61 -1.92
C LEU A 100 -12.44 -3.64 -1.64
N PRO A 101 -12.72 -4.71 -0.88
CA PRO A 101 -11.86 -5.89 -0.89
C PRO A 101 -12.14 -6.72 -2.15
N VAL A 102 -11.08 -7.13 -2.87
CA VAL A 102 -11.22 -7.83 -4.14
C VAL A 102 -10.40 -9.13 -4.22
N ASN A 103 -10.78 -9.98 -5.16
CA ASN A 103 -9.95 -11.06 -5.70
C ASN A 103 -9.96 -10.96 -7.23
N HIS A 104 -8.86 -11.29 -7.88
CA HIS A 104 -8.88 -11.53 -9.33
C HIS A 104 -9.78 -12.74 -9.65
N ARG A 105 -10.47 -12.74 -10.79
CA ARG A 105 -11.46 -13.77 -11.12
C ARG A 105 -10.87 -15.13 -11.39
N ASP A 106 -9.60 -15.20 -11.82
CA ASP A 106 -8.88 -16.44 -12.06
C ASP A 106 -8.36 -17.11 -10.78
N THR A 107 -8.56 -16.48 -9.60
CA THR A 107 -8.23 -17.10 -8.32
C THR A 107 -9.26 -18.18 -7.94
N PHE A 108 -8.80 -19.23 -7.25
CA PHE A 108 -9.69 -20.29 -6.78
C PHE A 108 -10.45 -19.84 -5.52
N THR A 109 -9.77 -19.67 -4.40
CA THR A 109 -10.36 -19.16 -3.15
C THR A 109 -10.08 -17.70 -2.91
N GLY A 110 -8.98 -17.18 -3.44
CA GLY A 110 -8.52 -15.81 -3.26
C GLY A 110 -7.64 -15.58 -2.04
N ILE A 111 -7.52 -16.58 -1.12
CA ILE A 111 -6.80 -16.40 0.16
C ILE A 111 -5.37 -16.95 0.14
N THR A 112 -5.05 -17.91 -0.74
CA THR A 112 -3.72 -18.50 -0.80
C THR A 112 -2.67 -17.45 -1.17
N ASP A 113 -1.41 -17.72 -0.87
CA ASP A 113 -0.33 -16.79 -1.23
C ASP A 113 -0.26 -16.61 -2.76
N GLU A 114 -0.49 -17.69 -3.54
CA GLU A 114 -0.59 -17.63 -5.00
C GLU A 114 -1.77 -16.78 -5.48
N ASP A 115 -2.97 -16.99 -4.91
CA ASP A 115 -4.18 -16.25 -5.29
C ASP A 115 -4.04 -14.76 -4.97
N ARG A 116 -3.46 -14.42 -3.79
CA ARG A 116 -3.25 -13.02 -3.42
C ARG A 116 -2.18 -12.36 -4.27
N ALA A 117 -1.07 -13.06 -4.55
CA ALA A 117 -0.02 -12.54 -5.42
C ALA A 117 -0.56 -12.27 -6.83
N LEU A 118 -1.35 -13.20 -7.41
CA LEU A 118 -2.04 -12.97 -8.68
C LEU A 118 -2.95 -11.73 -8.61
N THR A 119 -3.78 -11.62 -7.57
CA THR A 119 -4.67 -10.45 -7.43
C THR A 119 -3.86 -9.14 -7.35
N ILE A 120 -2.75 -9.13 -6.64
CA ILE A 120 -1.90 -7.95 -6.46
C ILE A 120 -1.20 -7.56 -7.76
N SER A 121 -0.61 -8.52 -8.48
CA SER A 121 0.06 -8.23 -9.77
C SER A 121 -0.91 -7.72 -10.83
N GLU A 122 -2.09 -8.34 -10.95
CA GLU A 122 -3.14 -7.91 -11.88
C GLU A 122 -3.71 -6.51 -11.53
N LEU A 123 -3.74 -6.13 -10.25
CA LEU A 123 -4.08 -4.76 -9.84
C LEU A 123 -3.04 -3.73 -10.33
N SER A 124 -1.77 -4.10 -10.38
CA SER A 124 -0.72 -3.24 -10.96
C SER A 124 -0.89 -3.05 -12.46
N ASP A 125 -1.18 -4.14 -13.18
CA ASP A 125 -1.42 -4.09 -14.62
C ASP A 125 -2.69 -3.29 -14.96
N ALA A 126 -3.75 -3.48 -14.18
CA ALA A 126 -4.98 -2.68 -14.27
C ALA A 126 -4.73 -1.18 -14.02
N ALA A 127 -3.88 -0.84 -13.04
CA ALA A 127 -3.52 0.55 -12.76
C ALA A 127 -2.76 1.20 -13.92
N GLU A 128 -1.82 0.49 -14.53
CA GLU A 128 -1.10 0.97 -15.71
C GLU A 128 -2.05 1.17 -16.91
N ALA A 129 -2.93 0.19 -17.17
CA ALA A 129 -3.90 0.24 -18.26
C ALA A 129 -4.94 1.38 -18.08
N ALA A 130 -5.40 1.61 -16.84
CA ALA A 130 -6.33 2.68 -16.50
C ALA A 130 -5.72 4.07 -16.79
N LEU A 131 -4.48 4.30 -16.36
CA LEU A 131 -3.77 5.56 -16.63
C LEU A 131 -3.43 5.75 -18.11
N ALA A 132 -3.28 4.67 -18.87
CA ALA A 132 -3.12 4.72 -20.32
C ALA A 132 -4.44 5.03 -21.07
N GLY A 133 -5.59 5.03 -20.37
CA GLY A 133 -6.90 5.37 -20.93
C GLY A 133 -7.59 4.25 -21.71
N GLY A 134 -7.22 3.00 -21.46
CA GLY A 134 -7.78 1.81 -22.12
C GLY A 134 -8.50 0.82 -21.20
N TYR A 135 -8.76 1.20 -19.95
CA TYR A 135 -9.31 0.32 -18.93
C TYR A 135 -10.24 1.10 -18.01
N ASP A 136 -11.48 0.67 -17.89
CA ASP A 136 -12.53 1.36 -17.13
C ASP A 136 -13.17 0.46 -16.06
N ALA A 137 -14.24 0.96 -15.42
CA ALA A 137 -14.98 0.23 -14.38
C ALA A 137 -15.57 -1.10 -14.87
N ALA A 138 -15.94 -1.21 -16.15
CA ALA A 138 -16.50 -2.43 -16.70
C ALA A 138 -15.39 -3.49 -16.91
N ASP A 139 -14.21 -3.07 -17.36
CA ASP A 139 -13.04 -3.93 -17.48
C ASP A 139 -12.59 -4.40 -16.09
N PHE A 140 -12.52 -3.49 -15.12
CA PHE A 140 -12.20 -3.83 -13.73
C PHE A 140 -13.18 -4.86 -13.15
N ALA A 141 -14.48 -4.70 -13.40
CA ALA A 141 -15.49 -5.66 -12.97
C ALA A 141 -15.43 -6.99 -13.74
N ALA A 142 -14.85 -7.01 -14.96
CA ALA A 142 -14.60 -8.24 -15.70
C ALA A 142 -13.43 -9.05 -15.13
N ASP A 143 -12.40 -8.36 -14.59
CA ASP A 143 -11.20 -9.00 -14.07
C ASP A 143 -11.26 -9.29 -12.57
N PHE A 144 -11.94 -8.44 -11.81
CA PHE A 144 -12.02 -8.55 -10.35
C PHE A 144 -13.44 -8.82 -9.85
N ARG A 145 -13.52 -9.36 -8.65
CA ARG A 145 -14.77 -9.59 -7.91
C ARG A 145 -14.64 -9.14 -6.46
N SER A 146 -15.71 -8.56 -5.92
CA SER A 146 -15.84 -8.21 -4.50
C SER A 146 -17.04 -8.97 -3.90
N PRO A 147 -16.98 -9.40 -2.61
CA PRO A 147 -15.85 -9.24 -1.70
C PRO A 147 -14.67 -10.15 -2.04
N GLY A 148 -13.48 -9.79 -1.52
CA GLY A 148 -12.23 -10.53 -1.74
C GLY A 148 -11.30 -10.51 -0.53
N HIS A 149 -10.04 -10.89 -0.74
CA HIS A 149 -9.03 -11.04 0.31
C HIS A 149 -7.86 -10.05 0.19
N VAL A 150 -7.86 -9.19 -0.83
CA VAL A 150 -6.94 -8.08 -0.98
C VAL A 150 -7.75 -6.80 -0.82
N ASN A 151 -7.43 -5.99 0.18
CA ASN A 151 -8.12 -4.74 0.44
C ASN A 151 -7.57 -3.65 -0.47
N LEU A 152 -8.44 -2.85 -1.06
CA LEU A 152 -8.01 -1.68 -1.83
C LEU A 152 -8.03 -0.43 -0.96
N LEU A 153 -7.02 0.41 -1.14
CA LEU A 153 -6.97 1.75 -0.57
C LEU A 153 -6.92 2.78 -1.70
N ARG A 154 -7.61 3.90 -1.50
CA ARG A 154 -7.59 5.04 -2.44
C ARG A 154 -6.61 6.09 -1.96
N GLY A 155 -5.62 6.43 -2.79
CA GLY A 155 -4.74 7.54 -2.57
C GLY A 155 -5.47 8.90 -2.64
N ALA A 156 -4.96 9.88 -1.90
CA ALA A 156 -5.45 11.25 -1.94
C ALA A 156 -5.16 11.93 -3.29
N PRO A 157 -6.01 12.87 -3.75
CA PRO A 157 -5.89 13.49 -5.08
C PRO A 157 -4.53 14.16 -5.36
N ASN A 158 -3.96 14.82 -4.35
CA ASN A 158 -2.66 15.49 -4.48
C ASN A 158 -1.59 14.80 -3.62
N LEU A 159 -1.74 13.49 -3.35
CA LEU A 159 -0.81 12.68 -2.57
C LEU A 159 -0.38 13.38 -1.27
N LEU A 160 0.94 13.58 -1.07
CA LEU A 160 1.51 14.14 0.17
C LEU A 160 1.06 15.58 0.49
N ALA A 161 0.52 16.32 -0.47
CA ALA A 161 -0.03 17.64 -0.23
C ALA A 161 -1.39 17.57 0.50
N ASP A 162 -2.14 16.50 0.33
CA ASP A 162 -3.45 16.30 0.96
C ASP A 162 -3.36 15.40 2.19
N ARG A 163 -2.53 14.32 2.12
CA ARG A 163 -2.44 13.30 3.17
C ARG A 163 -1.03 12.69 3.23
N LYS A 164 -0.56 12.37 4.43
CA LYS A 164 0.80 11.84 4.67
C LYS A 164 0.78 10.44 5.30
N GLY A 165 -0.13 9.57 4.84
CA GLY A 165 -0.22 8.18 5.28
C GLY A 165 0.65 7.24 4.46
N HIS A 166 0.77 5.97 4.91
CA HIS A 166 1.50 4.91 4.19
C HIS A 166 1.03 4.76 2.74
N THR A 167 -0.27 4.94 2.49
CA THR A 167 -0.88 4.99 1.15
C THR A 167 -0.16 5.98 0.24
N GLU A 168 -0.08 7.25 0.63
CA GLU A 168 0.51 8.31 -0.15
C GLU A 168 2.04 8.22 -0.20
N LEU A 169 2.68 7.85 0.92
CA LEU A 169 4.13 7.63 0.98
C LEU A 169 4.58 6.54 0.00
N GLY A 170 3.87 5.40 -0.04
CA GLY A 170 4.14 4.31 -0.96
C GLY A 170 3.91 4.69 -2.43
N LEU A 171 2.78 5.37 -2.73
CA LEU A 171 2.46 5.80 -4.09
C LEU A 171 3.47 6.83 -4.62
N VAL A 172 3.95 7.74 -3.79
CA VAL A 172 5.02 8.69 -4.19
C VAL A 172 6.33 7.97 -4.49
N LEU A 173 6.67 6.92 -3.74
CA LEU A 173 7.85 6.11 -4.05
C LEU A 173 7.69 5.38 -5.39
N ALA A 174 6.51 4.83 -5.70
CA ALA A 174 6.23 4.19 -6.98
C ALA A 174 6.33 5.19 -8.14
N ASP A 175 5.70 6.35 -8.03
CA ASP A 175 5.76 7.42 -9.02
C ASP A 175 7.20 7.88 -9.28
N ALA A 176 7.96 8.19 -8.22
CA ALA A 176 9.35 8.61 -8.31
C ALA A 176 10.31 7.49 -8.82
N ALA A 177 9.91 6.23 -8.68
CA ALA A 177 10.61 5.09 -9.25
C ALA A 177 10.27 4.85 -10.72
N GLY A 178 9.18 5.45 -11.25
CA GLY A 178 8.66 5.25 -12.59
C GLY A 178 7.92 3.92 -12.75
N LEU A 179 7.23 3.49 -11.69
CA LEU A 179 6.46 2.24 -11.62
C LEU A 179 4.96 2.51 -11.68
N PRO A 180 4.12 1.51 -11.98
CA PRO A 180 2.67 1.64 -11.91
C PRO A 180 2.18 2.20 -10.59
N ALA A 181 1.08 2.96 -10.61
CA ALA A 181 0.51 3.65 -9.45
C ALA A 181 -0.28 2.70 -8.54
N ALA A 182 0.37 1.61 -8.15
CA ALA A 182 -0.14 0.55 -7.28
C ALA A 182 0.96 0.04 -6.35
N VAL A 183 0.74 0.07 -5.04
CA VAL A 183 1.68 -0.43 -4.03
C VAL A 183 0.97 -1.27 -2.99
N VAL A 184 1.65 -2.31 -2.52
CA VAL A 184 1.20 -3.06 -1.33
C VAL A 184 1.69 -2.35 -0.09
N VAL A 185 0.83 -2.24 0.90
CA VAL A 185 1.16 -1.79 2.26
C VAL A 185 0.63 -2.81 3.27
N CYS A 186 1.43 -3.09 4.30
CA CYS A 186 1.05 -3.99 5.38
C CYS A 186 1.79 -3.60 6.65
N GLU A 187 1.03 -3.27 7.68
CA GLU A 187 1.54 -2.83 8.98
C GLU A 187 2.35 -3.93 9.65
N MET A 188 3.49 -3.57 10.26
CA MET A 188 4.31 -4.48 11.04
C MET A 188 3.87 -4.47 12.50
N LEU A 189 3.65 -5.66 13.04
CA LEU A 189 3.28 -5.86 14.43
C LEU A 189 4.41 -6.54 15.21
N ASP A 190 4.46 -6.25 16.50
CA ASP A 190 5.34 -6.93 17.44
C ASP A 190 4.71 -8.26 17.89
N ASP A 191 5.41 -9.36 17.68
CA ASP A 191 4.90 -10.71 17.93
C ASP A 191 4.61 -11.01 19.42
N GLU A 192 5.23 -10.28 20.36
CA GLU A 192 5.05 -10.51 21.78
C GLU A 192 3.88 -9.70 22.34
N SER A 193 3.78 -8.44 21.95
CA SER A 193 2.77 -7.51 22.45
C SER A 193 1.52 -7.41 21.57
N GLY A 194 1.64 -7.72 20.28
CA GLY A 194 0.60 -7.51 19.27
C GLY A 194 0.37 -6.02 18.94
N ALA A 195 1.21 -5.12 19.44
CA ALA A 195 1.17 -3.71 19.12
C ALA A 195 1.96 -3.39 17.84
N ALA A 196 1.87 -2.15 17.36
CA ALA A 196 2.71 -1.68 16.26
C ALA A 196 4.20 -1.91 16.56
N LEU A 197 4.94 -2.40 15.56
CA LEU A 197 6.36 -2.67 15.71
C LEU A 197 7.11 -1.34 15.92
N SER A 198 7.89 -1.25 16.99
CA SER A 198 8.63 -0.02 17.28
C SER A 198 9.62 0.34 16.17
N PRO A 199 9.89 1.64 15.92
CA PRO A 199 10.85 2.05 14.88
C PRO A 199 12.26 1.43 15.07
N ALA A 200 12.67 1.19 16.31
CA ALA A 200 13.95 0.55 16.60
C ALA A 200 13.95 -0.93 16.15
N ALA A 201 12.88 -1.67 16.45
CA ALA A 201 12.72 -3.07 16.05
C ALA A 201 12.57 -3.19 14.52
N ALA A 202 11.84 -2.27 13.88
CA ALA A 202 11.70 -2.21 12.42
C ALA A 202 13.04 -1.97 11.71
N ARG A 203 13.88 -1.06 12.24
CA ARG A 203 15.26 -0.88 11.73
C ARG A 203 16.14 -2.12 11.92
N ASP A 204 15.96 -2.83 13.05
CA ASP A 204 16.66 -4.08 13.31
C ASP A 204 16.22 -5.18 12.35
N TYR A 205 14.92 -5.28 12.08
CA TYR A 205 14.37 -6.19 11.07
C TYR A 205 14.94 -5.86 9.68
N ALA A 206 14.90 -4.59 9.26
CA ALA A 206 15.45 -4.15 7.98
C ALA A 206 16.92 -4.59 7.81
N ARG A 207 17.75 -4.39 8.84
CA ARG A 207 19.17 -4.80 8.79
C ARG A 207 19.36 -6.32 8.69
N ARG A 208 18.53 -7.11 9.39
CA ARG A 208 18.63 -8.59 9.34
C ARG A 208 18.14 -9.16 8.02
N SER A 209 17.19 -8.49 7.40
CA SER A 209 16.53 -8.93 6.15
C SER A 209 17.12 -8.27 4.90
N ASP A 210 18.18 -7.46 5.06
CA ASP A 210 18.84 -6.68 3.99
C ASP A 210 17.85 -5.76 3.24
N LEU A 211 16.90 -5.14 3.97
CA LEU A 211 15.90 -4.23 3.44
C LEU A 211 16.26 -2.77 3.75
N VAL A 212 15.72 -1.87 2.96
CA VAL A 212 15.83 -0.44 3.21
C VAL A 212 14.74 0.00 4.18
N TYR A 213 15.13 0.75 5.21
CA TYR A 213 14.22 1.47 6.10
C TYR A 213 14.28 2.96 5.78
N VAL A 214 13.12 3.60 5.68
CA VAL A 214 12.99 5.04 5.41
C VAL A 214 11.93 5.66 6.30
N GLU A 215 12.21 6.87 6.79
CA GLU A 215 11.25 7.69 7.53
C GLU A 215 10.33 8.44 6.54
N GLY A 216 9.04 8.49 6.83
CA GLY A 216 8.06 9.25 6.07
C GLY A 216 8.41 10.73 5.96
N GLU A 217 9.00 11.31 7.04
CA GLU A 217 9.50 12.68 7.01
C GLU A 217 10.54 12.90 5.89
N SER A 218 11.42 11.93 5.68
CA SER A 218 12.44 11.98 4.61
C SER A 218 11.81 11.94 3.21
N ILE A 219 10.73 11.17 3.04
CA ILE A 219 9.97 11.10 1.79
C ILE A 219 9.26 12.46 1.55
N VAL A 220 8.61 12.99 2.58
CA VAL A 220 7.94 14.31 2.50
C VAL A 220 8.94 15.43 2.20
N GLU A 221 10.08 15.49 2.89
CA GLU A 221 11.14 16.47 2.61
C GLU A 221 11.63 16.45 1.15
N ARG A 222 11.57 15.29 0.52
CA ARG A 222 12.07 15.10 -0.86
C ARG A 222 11.05 15.42 -1.94
N PHE A 223 9.73 15.19 -1.67
CA PHE A 223 8.71 15.16 -2.72
C PHE A 223 7.50 16.08 -2.47
N ALA A 224 7.35 16.69 -1.28
CA ALA A 224 6.26 17.62 -0.96
C ALA A 224 6.58 19.09 -1.22
#